data_900773f12be35c28e994af45aebd32d3
#
_entry.id   900773f12be35c28e994af45aebd32d3
#
_cell.length_a   1.000
_cell.length_b   1.000
_cell.length_c   1.000
_cell.angle_alpha   90.00
_cell.angle_beta   90.00
_cell.angle_gamma   90.00
#
_symmetry.space_group_name_H-M   'P 1'
#
loop_
_entity.id
_entity.type
_entity.pdbx_description
1 polymer ?
#
loop_
_entity_poly.entity_id
_entity_poly.type
_entity_poly.pdbx_seq_one_letter_code
_entity_poly.pdbx_strand_id
1 'polypeptide(L)'
;MWIAHEFEQYLRSRIPHGAIVLYPGLQTDTTVESKNAHYDIVNRMCPNGVYGGMLSLVFFDFLPHLYPEHTGSNLSRVVKFCKTMAVSCDYWTCATSLGGFESLIEHRYSVECAPGEKEPHVPGGLLRLSVGLETKEDLLAGLKRGFDIALMDVVGASVAT
;
A
#
# COMPACT_ATOMS: atom_id res chain seq x y z
N MET A 1 -6.40 -4.55 -12.40
CA MET A 1 -7.66 -4.46 -11.62
C MET A 1 -7.78 -5.56 -10.58
N TRP A 2 -7.64 -6.83 -10.93
CA TRP A 2 -7.82 -7.97 -10.01
C TRP A 2 -6.95 -7.88 -8.74
N ILE A 3 -5.62 -7.66 -8.84
CA ILE A 3 -4.72 -7.56 -7.67
C ILE A 3 -5.18 -6.46 -6.72
N ALA A 4 -5.53 -5.29 -7.23
CA ALA A 4 -5.97 -4.16 -6.40
C ALA A 4 -7.24 -4.51 -5.62
N HIS A 5 -8.22 -5.16 -6.27
CA HIS A 5 -9.48 -5.58 -5.63
C HIS A 5 -9.26 -6.67 -4.57
N GLU A 6 -8.53 -7.74 -4.92
CA GLU A 6 -8.29 -8.85 -4.00
C GLU A 6 -7.45 -8.41 -2.79
N PHE A 7 -6.45 -7.54 -3.00
CA PHE A 7 -5.64 -7.04 -1.91
C PHE A 7 -6.41 -6.04 -1.04
N GLU A 8 -7.30 -5.23 -1.63
CA GLU A 8 -8.21 -4.37 -0.87
C GLU A 8 -9.11 -5.20 0.07
N GLN A 9 -9.73 -6.27 -0.44
CA GLN A 9 -10.56 -7.17 0.38
C GLN A 9 -9.74 -7.82 1.51
N TYR A 10 -8.52 -8.27 1.21
CA TYR A 10 -7.62 -8.80 2.21
C TYR A 10 -7.31 -7.76 3.30
N LEU A 11 -6.94 -6.54 2.94
CA LEU A 11 -6.65 -5.48 3.91
C LEU A 11 -7.88 -5.12 4.76
N ARG A 12 -9.06 -5.03 4.16
CA ARG A 12 -10.31 -4.78 4.90
C ARG A 12 -10.61 -5.86 5.95
N SER A 13 -10.27 -7.12 5.65
CA SER A 13 -10.45 -8.23 6.61
C SER A 13 -9.42 -8.24 7.73
N ARG A 14 -8.20 -7.71 7.50
CA ARG A 14 -7.08 -7.73 8.45
C ARG A 14 -6.99 -6.47 9.29
N ILE A 15 -7.19 -5.31 8.68
CA ILE A 15 -7.04 -3.98 9.27
C ILE A 15 -8.19 -3.07 8.81
N PRO A 16 -9.42 -3.27 9.28
CA PRO A 16 -10.53 -2.40 8.90
C PRO A 16 -10.16 -0.93 9.11
N HIS A 17 -10.35 -0.10 8.08
CA HIS A 17 -9.97 1.32 8.06
C HIS A 17 -8.47 1.64 8.23
N GLY A 18 -7.60 0.62 8.27
CA GLY A 18 -6.15 0.81 8.44
C GLY A 18 -5.38 1.08 7.15
N ALA A 19 -6.02 0.90 5.99
CA ALA A 19 -5.40 1.16 4.70
C ALA A 19 -6.42 1.54 3.62
N ILE A 20 -5.93 2.22 2.58
CA ILE A 20 -6.66 2.53 1.35
C ILE A 20 -5.87 1.99 0.17
N VAL A 21 -6.56 1.35 -0.78
CA VAL A 21 -6.01 0.97 -2.08
C VAL A 21 -6.47 1.99 -3.12
N LEU A 22 -5.53 2.69 -3.74
CA LEU A 22 -5.81 3.67 -4.79
C LEU A 22 -5.49 3.05 -6.15
N TYR A 23 -6.51 2.80 -6.94
CA TYR A 23 -6.41 2.31 -8.29
C TYR A 23 -7.53 2.90 -9.15
N PRO A 24 -7.28 3.39 -10.37
CA PRO A 24 -8.30 4.09 -11.16
C PRO A 24 -9.58 3.29 -11.43
N GLY A 25 -9.48 1.95 -11.47
CA GLY A 25 -10.60 1.04 -11.68
C GLY A 25 -11.29 0.55 -10.43
N LEU A 26 -10.90 1.01 -9.24
CA LEU A 26 -11.60 0.71 -7.99
C LEU A 26 -12.59 1.82 -7.66
N GLN A 27 -13.84 1.43 -7.46
CA GLN A 27 -14.79 2.24 -6.73
C GLN A 27 -14.49 2.04 -5.25
N THR A 28 -13.62 2.85 -4.68
CA THR A 28 -13.41 2.82 -3.23
C THR A 28 -14.68 3.32 -2.57
N ASP A 29 -15.33 2.42 -1.86
CA ASP A 29 -16.47 2.72 -0.99
C ASP A 29 -15.93 3.42 0.27
N THR A 30 -15.37 4.60 0.07
CA THR A 30 -15.02 5.46 1.18
C THR A 30 -16.30 6.14 1.60
N THR A 31 -16.71 5.93 2.84
CA THR A 31 -17.79 6.65 3.55
C THR A 31 -17.55 8.17 3.65
N VAL A 32 -16.52 8.67 3.03
CA VAL A 32 -16.29 10.08 2.74
C VAL A 32 -16.90 10.33 1.36
N GLU A 33 -17.76 11.30 1.25
CA GLU A 33 -18.57 11.72 0.10
C GLU A 33 -17.80 12.04 -1.22
N SER A 34 -16.56 11.65 -1.36
CA SER A 34 -15.87 11.64 -2.62
C SER A 34 -16.03 10.26 -3.29
N LYS A 35 -17.15 10.06 -3.98
CA LYS A 35 -17.11 9.26 -5.21
C LYS A 35 -15.79 9.64 -5.87
N ASN A 36 -14.93 8.66 -6.16
CA ASN A 36 -13.72 8.94 -6.92
C ASN A 36 -14.12 9.85 -8.09
N ALA A 37 -13.92 11.17 -7.94
CA ALA A 37 -14.41 12.17 -8.87
C ALA A 37 -13.91 11.92 -10.31
N HIS A 38 -12.88 11.09 -10.41
CA HIS A 38 -12.26 10.68 -11.65
C HIS A 38 -12.78 9.33 -12.18
N TYR A 39 -13.54 8.55 -11.39
CA TYR A 39 -13.99 7.21 -11.80
C TYR A 39 -14.81 7.24 -13.10
N ASP A 40 -15.76 8.17 -13.22
CA ASP A 40 -16.58 8.30 -14.43
C ASP A 40 -15.74 8.78 -15.64
N ILE A 41 -14.74 9.61 -15.40
CA ILE A 41 -13.82 10.08 -16.44
C ILE A 41 -12.95 8.92 -16.90
N VAL A 42 -12.36 8.18 -15.95
CA VAL A 42 -11.49 7.04 -16.24
C VAL A 42 -12.23 5.94 -16.99
N ASN A 43 -13.47 5.62 -16.60
CA ASN A 43 -14.28 4.63 -17.31
C ASN A 43 -14.64 5.06 -18.75
N ARG A 44 -14.84 6.34 -19.00
CA ARG A 44 -15.03 6.85 -20.37
C ARG A 44 -13.75 6.77 -21.19
N MET A 45 -12.59 7.03 -20.58
CA MET A 45 -11.28 6.96 -21.25
C MET A 45 -10.79 5.52 -21.45
N CYS A 46 -11.18 4.60 -20.56
CA CYS A 46 -10.75 3.20 -20.55
C CYS A 46 -11.98 2.26 -20.62
N PRO A 47 -12.77 2.29 -21.72
CA PRO A 47 -14.04 1.56 -21.82
C PRO A 47 -13.91 0.05 -21.71
N ASN A 48 -12.69 -0.50 -21.94
CA ASN A 48 -12.41 -1.93 -21.82
C ASN A 48 -12.01 -2.36 -20.41
N GLY A 49 -12.10 -1.48 -19.42
CA GLY A 49 -11.74 -1.78 -18.03
C GLY A 49 -10.24 -2.02 -17.79
N VAL A 50 -9.38 -1.51 -18.68
CA VAL A 50 -7.91 -1.59 -18.55
C VAL A 50 -7.38 -0.25 -18.10
N TYR A 51 -6.96 -0.15 -16.84
CA TYR A 51 -6.58 1.10 -16.17
C TYR A 51 -5.08 1.22 -15.89
N GLY A 52 -4.26 0.41 -16.54
CA GLY A 52 -2.81 0.39 -16.36
C GLY A 52 -2.33 -0.48 -15.20
N GLY A 53 -1.01 -0.55 -15.03
CA GLY A 53 -0.33 -1.39 -14.04
C GLY A 53 0.08 -0.65 -12.75
N MET A 54 -0.33 0.61 -12.56
CA MET A 54 0.06 1.39 -11.39
C MET A 54 -1.04 1.39 -10.34
N LEU A 55 -0.68 1.07 -9.09
CA LEU A 55 -1.57 1.23 -7.94
C LEU A 55 -0.79 1.77 -6.74
N SER A 56 -1.49 2.33 -5.78
CA SER A 56 -0.90 2.80 -4.53
C SER A 56 -1.64 2.23 -3.33
N LEU A 57 -0.89 1.95 -2.27
CA LEU A 57 -1.42 1.58 -0.96
C LEU A 57 -1.08 2.72 0.00
N VAL A 58 -2.05 3.17 0.78
CA VAL A 58 -1.82 4.14 1.85
C VAL A 58 -2.20 3.49 3.16
N PHE A 59 -1.22 3.25 4.01
CA PHE A 59 -1.41 2.72 5.36
C PHE A 59 -1.51 3.85 6.37
N PHE A 60 -2.44 3.72 7.30
CA PHE A 60 -2.56 4.56 8.48
C PHE A 60 -1.99 3.84 9.70
N ASP A 61 -1.89 4.50 10.83
CA ASP A 61 -1.53 3.80 12.08
C ASP A 61 -2.74 3.03 12.60
N PHE A 62 -2.82 1.76 12.21
CA PHE A 62 -3.90 0.85 12.57
C PHE A 62 -3.64 0.06 13.86
N LEU A 63 -2.41 0.11 14.39
CA LEU A 63 -2.05 -0.69 15.57
C LEU A 63 -2.89 -0.37 16.81
N PRO A 64 -3.20 0.90 17.15
CA PRO A 64 -4.08 1.19 18.29
C PRO A 64 -5.48 0.59 18.19
N HIS A 65 -5.95 0.32 16.98
CA HIS A 65 -7.26 -0.33 16.76
C HIS A 65 -7.23 -1.85 16.93
N LEU A 66 -6.10 -2.48 16.59
CA LEU A 66 -5.91 -3.93 16.73
C LEU A 66 -5.35 -4.32 18.11
N TYR A 67 -4.52 -3.46 18.67
CA TYR A 67 -3.78 -3.69 19.91
C TYR A 67 -3.89 -2.44 20.79
N PRO A 68 -4.89 -2.34 21.68
CA PRO A 68 -5.16 -1.13 22.47
C PRO A 68 -4.01 -0.68 23.38
N GLU A 69 -3.06 -1.56 23.66
CA GLU A 69 -1.84 -1.23 24.40
C GLU A 69 -0.89 -0.30 23.61
N HIS A 70 -1.01 -0.24 22.28
CA HIS A 70 -0.27 0.66 21.41
C HIS A 70 -0.95 2.03 21.33
N THR A 71 -0.83 2.83 22.36
CA THR A 71 -1.48 4.15 22.44
C THR A 71 -0.82 5.18 21.52
N GLY A 72 -1.63 6.10 20.98
CA GLY A 72 -1.21 7.24 20.16
C GLY A 72 -0.84 6.87 18.72
N SER A 73 -1.13 7.78 17.79
CA SER A 73 -0.69 7.68 16.40
C SER A 73 0.82 7.91 16.31
N ASN A 74 1.53 7.02 15.60
CA ASN A 74 2.98 7.09 15.47
C ASN A 74 3.42 6.91 14.01
N LEU A 75 3.82 8.03 13.40
CA LEU A 75 4.34 8.05 12.03
C LEU A 75 5.53 7.08 11.86
N SER A 76 6.42 6.98 12.85
CA SER A 76 7.58 6.09 12.77
C SER A 76 7.19 4.62 12.64
N ARG A 77 6.09 4.20 13.29
CA ARG A 77 5.55 2.83 13.15
C ARG A 77 5.04 2.56 11.75
N VAL A 78 4.28 3.51 11.19
CA VAL A 78 3.76 3.41 9.82
C VAL A 78 4.90 3.35 8.81
N VAL A 79 5.89 4.23 8.95
CA VAL A 79 7.09 4.24 8.10
C VAL A 79 7.86 2.93 8.22
N LYS A 80 8.06 2.41 9.45
CA LYS A 80 8.73 1.13 9.68
C LYS A 80 7.96 0.00 9.01
N PHE A 81 6.65 -0.08 9.23
CA PHE A 81 5.78 -1.07 8.61
C PHE A 81 5.93 -1.08 7.08
N CYS A 82 5.81 0.09 6.44
CA CYS A 82 5.90 0.19 4.98
C CYS A 82 7.29 -0.18 4.45
N LYS A 83 8.36 0.21 5.13
CA LYS A 83 9.74 -0.19 4.76
C LYS A 83 9.91 -1.70 4.82
N THR A 84 9.50 -2.32 5.94
CA THR A 84 9.59 -3.78 6.11
C THR A 84 8.74 -4.50 5.07
N MET A 85 7.51 -4.03 4.82
CA MET A 85 6.64 -4.61 3.79
C MET A 85 7.30 -4.54 2.41
N ALA A 86 7.84 -3.38 2.02
CA ALA A 86 8.43 -3.18 0.70
C ALA A 86 9.60 -4.13 0.39
N VAL A 87 10.39 -4.51 1.40
CA VAL A 87 11.53 -5.42 1.20
C VAL A 87 11.20 -6.89 1.46
N SER A 88 9.98 -7.18 1.93
CA SER A 88 9.57 -8.54 2.31
C SER A 88 8.53 -9.17 1.37
N CYS A 89 8.09 -8.43 0.34
CA CYS A 89 7.17 -8.95 -0.64
C CYS A 89 7.91 -9.83 -1.65
N ASP A 90 7.60 -11.14 -1.68
CA ASP A 90 8.11 -12.02 -2.73
C ASP A 90 7.58 -11.58 -4.09
N TYR A 91 8.38 -11.72 -5.15
CA TYR A 91 8.08 -11.32 -6.53
C TYR A 91 7.95 -9.81 -6.77
N TRP A 92 8.19 -8.97 -5.75
CA TRP A 92 8.20 -7.53 -5.87
C TRP A 92 9.61 -7.00 -5.58
N THR A 93 10.23 -6.37 -6.56
CA THR A 93 11.52 -5.72 -6.35
C THR A 93 11.32 -4.37 -5.68
N CYS A 94 11.97 -4.17 -4.52
CA CYS A 94 11.95 -2.87 -3.85
C CYS A 94 12.87 -1.88 -4.59
N ALA A 95 12.29 -1.09 -5.48
CA ALA A 95 13.01 -0.14 -6.31
C ALA A 95 12.11 1.00 -6.80
N THR A 96 12.76 2.08 -7.23
CA THR A 96 12.13 3.15 -8.02
C THR A 96 11.87 2.68 -9.45
N SER A 97 11.34 3.53 -10.33
CA SER A 97 10.93 3.21 -11.69
C SER A 97 9.51 2.66 -11.78
N LEU A 98 9.04 2.36 -12.98
CA LEU A 98 7.71 1.83 -13.25
C LEU A 98 7.61 1.29 -14.70
N GLY A 99 6.57 0.50 -14.97
CA GLY A 99 6.24 0.07 -16.33
C GLY A 99 7.17 -0.95 -16.95
N GLY A 100 8.02 -1.60 -16.14
CA GLY A 100 8.88 -2.69 -16.58
C GLY A 100 8.16 -4.05 -16.65
N PHE A 101 8.91 -5.09 -17.02
CA PHE A 101 8.42 -6.46 -17.05
C PHE A 101 8.36 -7.08 -15.64
N GLU A 102 9.15 -6.57 -14.70
CA GLU A 102 9.14 -6.97 -13.29
C GLU A 102 8.24 -6.06 -12.45
N SER A 103 7.65 -6.63 -11.41
CA SER A 103 6.82 -5.89 -10.46
C SER A 103 7.68 -5.17 -9.44
N LEU A 104 7.40 -3.88 -9.25
CA LEU A 104 8.15 -2.99 -8.37
C LEU A 104 7.26 -2.47 -7.24
N ILE A 105 7.85 -2.37 -6.05
CA ILE A 105 7.24 -1.74 -4.88
C ILE A 105 8.18 -0.67 -4.33
N GLU A 106 7.66 0.50 -4.04
CA GLU A 106 8.44 1.64 -3.59
C GLU A 106 7.78 2.34 -2.40
N HIS A 107 8.53 2.54 -1.32
CA HIS A 107 8.10 3.39 -0.21
C HIS A 107 8.41 4.85 -0.53
N ARG A 108 7.43 5.57 -1.07
CA ARG A 108 7.60 6.95 -1.58
C ARG A 108 8.15 7.92 -0.54
N TYR A 109 7.67 7.85 0.69
CA TYR A 109 8.14 8.71 1.78
C TYR A 109 9.66 8.57 2.00
N SER A 110 10.21 7.35 1.96
CA SER A 110 11.66 7.14 2.12
C SER A 110 12.51 7.66 0.97
N VAL A 111 11.97 7.69 -0.23
CA VAL A 111 12.68 8.22 -1.42
C VAL A 111 12.71 9.75 -1.38
N GLU A 112 11.66 10.39 -0.86
CA GLU A 112 11.57 11.85 -0.77
C GLU A 112 12.24 12.43 0.50
N CYS A 113 12.54 11.57 1.50
CA CYS A 113 13.30 11.96 2.70
C CYS A 113 14.82 11.92 2.47
N ALA A 114 15.33 12.40 1.34
CA ALA A 114 16.78 12.48 1.12
C ALA A 114 17.42 13.45 2.13
N PRO A 115 18.67 13.19 2.55
CA PRO A 115 19.36 14.05 3.51
C PRO A 115 19.41 15.51 3.04
N GLY A 116 18.86 16.42 3.86
CA GLY A 116 18.84 17.86 3.57
C GLY A 116 17.57 18.39 2.89
N GLU A 117 16.60 17.53 2.58
CA GLU A 117 15.29 17.96 2.06
C GLU A 117 14.29 18.29 3.19
N LYS A 118 13.32 19.15 2.84
CA LYS A 118 12.18 19.48 3.72
C LYS A 118 11.30 18.26 3.92
N GLU A 119 10.39 18.32 4.88
CA GLU A 119 9.41 17.25 5.10
C GLU A 119 8.76 16.77 3.78
N PRO A 120 8.69 15.44 3.56
CA PRO A 120 8.09 14.90 2.34
C PRO A 120 6.65 15.36 2.16
N HIS A 121 6.25 15.64 0.94
CA HIS A 121 4.88 16.02 0.59
C HIS A 121 3.93 14.83 0.47
N VAL A 122 4.43 13.60 0.72
CA VAL A 122 3.65 12.35 0.60
C VAL A 122 3.39 11.73 1.97
N PRO A 123 2.27 11.01 2.15
CA PRO A 123 2.00 10.29 3.39
C PRO A 123 3.09 9.27 3.72
N GLY A 124 3.47 9.17 5.01
CA GLY A 124 4.47 8.20 5.47
C GLY A 124 4.09 6.74 5.26
N GLY A 125 2.81 6.46 5.06
CA GLY A 125 2.29 5.12 4.74
C GLY A 125 2.10 4.82 3.25
N LEU A 126 2.65 5.65 2.34
CA LEU A 126 2.45 5.49 0.90
C LEU A 126 3.43 4.49 0.28
N LEU A 127 2.91 3.37 -0.20
CA LEU A 127 3.58 2.44 -1.10
C LEU A 127 3.05 2.61 -2.52
N ARG A 128 3.95 2.79 -3.48
CA ARG A 128 3.62 2.80 -4.91
C ARG A 128 4.03 1.45 -5.51
N LEU A 129 3.11 0.84 -6.26
CA LEU A 129 3.30 -0.45 -6.91
C LEU A 129 3.20 -0.31 -8.43
N SER A 130 4.14 -0.91 -9.15
CA SER A 130 4.12 -1.06 -10.61
C SER A 130 4.06 -2.54 -10.94
N VAL A 131 2.92 -2.99 -11.46
CA VAL A 131 2.68 -4.42 -11.78
C VAL A 131 3.39 -4.78 -13.07
N GLY A 132 4.17 -5.85 -13.04
CA GLY A 132 4.89 -6.44 -14.17
C GLY A 132 4.12 -7.59 -14.83
N LEU A 133 4.85 -8.61 -15.27
CA LEU A 133 4.33 -9.76 -16.03
C LEU A 133 4.23 -11.06 -15.23
N GLU A 134 4.54 -11.04 -13.95
CA GLU A 134 4.42 -12.18 -13.05
C GLU A 134 2.96 -12.63 -12.92
N THR A 135 2.74 -13.86 -12.45
CA THR A 135 1.37 -14.32 -12.25
C THR A 135 0.68 -13.51 -11.16
N LYS A 136 -0.59 -13.22 -11.35
CA LYS A 136 -1.37 -12.41 -10.39
C LYS A 136 -1.49 -13.09 -9.03
N GLU A 137 -1.48 -14.42 -9.01
CA GLU A 137 -1.54 -15.27 -7.81
C GLU A 137 -0.26 -15.10 -6.97
N ASP A 138 0.91 -15.14 -7.62
CA ASP A 138 2.22 -14.96 -6.97
C ASP A 138 2.36 -13.53 -6.43
N LEU A 139 1.99 -12.54 -7.22
CA LEU A 139 2.03 -11.14 -6.79
C LEU A 139 1.14 -10.89 -5.57
N LEU A 140 -0.07 -11.46 -5.56
CA LEU A 140 -0.97 -11.33 -4.42
C LEU A 140 -0.43 -12.06 -3.18
N ALA A 141 0.13 -13.26 -3.36
CA ALA A 141 0.75 -14.03 -2.27
C ALA A 141 1.93 -13.25 -1.68
N GLY A 142 2.78 -12.67 -2.52
CA GLY A 142 3.91 -11.84 -2.10
C GLY A 142 3.47 -10.63 -1.28
N LEU A 143 2.43 -9.91 -1.71
CA LEU A 143 1.88 -8.76 -0.96
C LEU A 143 1.33 -9.20 0.41
N LYS A 144 0.60 -10.30 0.48
CA LYS A 144 0.06 -10.82 1.75
C LYS A 144 1.19 -11.22 2.70
N ARG A 145 2.20 -11.91 2.20
CA ARG A 145 3.38 -12.31 2.99
C ARG A 145 4.13 -11.08 3.51
N GLY A 146 4.41 -10.10 2.64
CA GLY A 146 5.08 -8.86 3.04
C GLY A 146 4.32 -8.10 4.12
N PHE A 147 2.99 -8.05 4.01
CA PHE A 147 2.11 -7.47 5.02
C PHE A 147 2.23 -8.20 6.38
N ASP A 148 2.15 -9.53 6.38
CA ASP A 148 2.20 -10.33 7.61
C ASP A 148 3.58 -10.19 8.30
N ILE A 149 4.68 -10.20 7.55
CA ILE A 149 6.04 -9.97 8.09
C ILE A 149 6.15 -8.56 8.68
N ALA A 150 5.67 -7.55 7.97
CA ALA A 150 5.71 -6.16 8.46
C ALA A 150 4.86 -5.97 9.73
N LEU A 151 3.70 -6.63 9.79
CA LEU A 151 2.84 -6.60 10.98
C LEU A 151 3.56 -7.22 12.19
N MET A 152 4.19 -8.38 12.03
CA MET A 152 4.95 -9.04 13.10
C MET A 152 6.12 -8.17 13.57
N ASP A 153 6.82 -7.50 12.66
CA ASP A 153 7.95 -6.64 12.98
C ASP A 153 7.54 -5.42 13.83
N VAL A 154 6.40 -4.80 13.53
CA VAL A 154 5.94 -3.62 14.29
C VAL A 154 5.27 -4.01 15.61
N VAL A 155 4.59 -5.14 15.68
CA VAL A 155 4.00 -5.67 16.92
C VAL A 155 5.08 -6.22 17.85
N GLY A 156 6.01 -7.02 17.35
CA GLY A 156 7.10 -7.61 18.17
C GLY A 156 8.07 -6.59 18.75
N ALA A 157 8.33 -5.48 18.05
CA ALA A 157 9.20 -4.41 18.56
C ALA A 157 8.58 -3.64 19.74
N SER A 158 7.27 -3.70 19.92
CA SER A 158 6.57 -2.98 21.00
C SER A 158 6.51 -3.75 22.31
N VAL A 159 6.81 -5.05 22.30
CA VAL A 159 6.84 -5.90 23.51
C VAL A 159 8.23 -5.86 24.18
N ALA A 160 9.25 -5.33 23.51
CA ALA A 160 10.65 -5.32 23.95
C ALA A 160 11.12 -3.99 24.57
N THR A 161 10.24 -2.99 24.70
CA THR A 161 10.52 -1.70 25.35
C THR A 161 9.64 -1.49 26.58
#